data_12fcc5226ad3a03dcdc04c498d2f1174
#
_entry.id   12fcc5226ad3a03dcdc04c498d2f1174
#
_cell.length_a   1.000
_cell.length_b   1.000
_cell.length_c   1.000
_cell.angle_alpha   90.00
_cell.angle_beta   90.00
_cell.angle_gamma   90.00
#
_symmetry.space_group_name_H-M   'P 1'
#
loop_
_entity.id
_entity.type
_entity.pdbx_description
1 polymer ?
#
loop_
_entity_poly.entity_id
_entity_poly.type
_entity_poly.pdbx_seq_one_letter_code
_entity_poly.pdbx_strand_id
1 'polypeptide(L)'
;MELGMVRIESDGSQRSWESLLNPEREIPPFVADLTRIRPAMVREAPLFADLASEIDEFSQGAWLVGHPVTFDYRYLCYEMGLAGRTYNRPLLCTQALARHFLPDQPSYSLGKLCRGLGIPTTGRHRALGDALLTTALFRRVMEAAQLPKVWAFLFCCLLASCSEPQRPTRAPSDSVQESRLSGFVQKAPEGSYRLKDSRDNRPLLDLKFVMDSTGVLSAFVSAFPAGSPYQMSSLCDFCSEGTEGHGQKLLGQRLLRDLRPGRRGWVGGNFLDPVRGYTYLADVEPVGERDVAVVLRIGSQRRSYWLIQQ
;
A
#
# COMPACT_ATOMS: atom_id res chain seq x y z
N MET A 1 5.67 -10.97 -19.18
CA MET A 1 5.92 -10.28 -17.92
C MET A 1 7.15 -10.90 -17.24
N GLU A 2 7.76 -10.25 -16.26
CA GLU A 2 8.91 -10.80 -15.53
C GLU A 2 8.81 -10.40 -14.05
N LEU A 3 9.20 -11.29 -13.17
CA LEU A 3 9.35 -11.02 -11.74
C LEU A 3 10.78 -11.36 -11.32
N GLY A 4 11.40 -10.48 -10.54
CA GLY A 4 12.75 -10.68 -10.00
C GLY A 4 12.81 -10.20 -8.55
N MET A 5 13.42 -10.99 -7.71
CA MET A 5 13.56 -10.72 -6.28
C MET A 5 14.99 -10.99 -5.81
N VAL A 6 15.43 -10.19 -4.85
CA VAL A 6 16.68 -10.41 -4.11
C VAL A 6 16.34 -10.50 -2.64
N ARG A 7 16.69 -11.61 -2.02
CA ARG A 7 16.54 -11.79 -0.58
C ARG A 7 17.88 -11.56 0.12
N ILE A 8 17.91 -10.70 1.11
CA ILE A 8 19.05 -10.49 2.00
C ILE A 8 18.76 -11.28 3.27
N GLU A 9 19.60 -12.23 3.59
CA GLU A 9 19.50 -13.06 4.80
C GLU A 9 20.11 -12.34 6.02
N SER A 10 19.86 -12.85 7.21
CA SER A 10 20.34 -12.27 8.47
C SER A 10 21.86 -12.24 8.60
N ASP A 11 22.58 -13.17 7.94
CA ASP A 11 24.04 -13.21 7.87
C ASP A 11 24.62 -12.24 6.82
N GLY A 12 23.74 -11.52 6.08
CA GLY A 12 24.12 -10.60 5.00
C GLY A 12 24.32 -11.24 3.65
N SER A 13 24.21 -12.57 3.55
CA SER A 13 24.22 -13.27 2.27
C SER A 13 23.03 -12.90 1.41
N GLN A 14 23.11 -13.14 0.11
CA GLN A 14 22.05 -12.81 -0.84
C GLN A 14 21.68 -14.03 -1.66
N ARG A 15 20.37 -14.19 -1.84
CA ARG A 15 19.80 -15.12 -2.83
C ARG A 15 18.96 -14.32 -3.81
N SER A 16 18.97 -14.70 -5.06
CA SER A 16 18.13 -14.12 -6.10
C SER A 16 17.17 -15.16 -6.67
N TRP A 17 16.03 -14.66 -7.09
CA TRP A 17 15.01 -15.44 -7.79
C TRP A 17 14.45 -14.60 -8.93
N GLU A 18 14.29 -15.20 -10.11
CA GLU A 18 13.67 -14.56 -11.25
C GLU A 18 12.91 -15.55 -12.11
N SER A 19 11.84 -15.10 -12.73
CA SER A 19 11.13 -15.83 -13.75
C SER A 19 10.46 -14.92 -14.75
N LEU A 20 10.46 -15.33 -16.02
CA LEU A 20 9.50 -14.86 -17.01
C LEU A 20 8.13 -15.45 -16.69
N LEU A 21 7.09 -14.67 -16.92
CA LEU A 21 5.70 -15.07 -16.68
C LEU A 21 4.87 -14.83 -17.95
N ASN A 22 4.01 -15.78 -18.29
CA ASN A 22 3.03 -15.56 -19.33
C ASN A 22 1.95 -14.60 -18.82
N PRO A 23 1.80 -13.41 -19.41
CA PRO A 23 0.81 -12.44 -18.96
C PRO A 23 -0.63 -12.74 -19.46
N GLU A 24 -0.83 -13.81 -20.24
CA GLU A 24 -2.09 -14.18 -20.91
C GLU A 24 -2.75 -13.05 -21.73
N ARG A 25 -1.96 -12.06 -22.08
CA ARG A 25 -2.36 -10.91 -22.91
C ARG A 25 -1.20 -10.39 -23.74
N GLU A 26 -1.51 -9.56 -24.71
CA GLU A 26 -0.49 -8.94 -25.54
C GLU A 26 0.42 -8.00 -24.75
N ILE A 27 1.70 -8.00 -25.10
CA ILE A 27 2.67 -7.05 -24.55
C ILE A 27 2.67 -5.81 -25.45
N PRO A 28 2.33 -4.62 -24.92
CA PRO A 28 2.37 -3.39 -25.67
C PRO A 28 3.77 -3.13 -26.26
N PRO A 29 3.89 -2.64 -27.51
CA PRO A 29 5.18 -2.45 -28.16
C PRO A 29 6.17 -1.63 -27.34
N PHE A 30 5.72 -0.53 -26.71
CA PHE A 30 6.59 0.31 -25.89
C PHE A 30 7.15 -0.43 -24.65
N VAL A 31 6.39 -1.39 -24.08
CA VAL A 31 6.85 -2.24 -22.96
C VAL A 31 7.90 -3.22 -23.47
N ALA A 32 7.66 -3.85 -24.62
CA ALA A 32 8.62 -4.76 -25.24
C ALA A 32 9.95 -4.05 -25.58
N ASP A 33 9.88 -2.82 -26.04
CA ASP A 33 11.06 -2.01 -26.36
C ASP A 33 11.82 -1.59 -25.09
N LEU A 34 11.10 -1.26 -24.03
CA LEU A 34 11.69 -0.84 -22.75
C LEU A 34 12.36 -2.01 -22.02
N THR A 35 11.64 -3.14 -21.92
CA THR A 35 12.07 -4.30 -21.09
C THR A 35 12.88 -5.32 -21.90
N ARG A 36 12.83 -5.25 -23.22
CA ARG A 36 13.34 -6.26 -24.15
C ARG A 36 12.67 -7.63 -24.02
N ILE A 37 11.50 -7.69 -23.37
CA ILE A 37 10.71 -8.90 -23.27
C ILE A 37 9.76 -8.96 -24.46
N ARG A 38 9.97 -9.94 -25.33
CA ARG A 38 9.17 -10.15 -26.54
C ARG A 38 8.06 -11.19 -26.31
N PRO A 39 6.95 -11.15 -27.03
CA PRO A 39 5.85 -12.12 -26.89
C PRO A 39 6.31 -13.59 -26.97
N ALA A 40 7.25 -13.88 -27.87
CA ALA A 40 7.80 -15.24 -28.01
C ALA A 40 8.50 -15.76 -26.73
N MET A 41 9.08 -14.87 -25.93
CA MET A 41 9.81 -15.24 -24.70
C MET A 41 8.88 -15.66 -23.57
N VAL A 42 7.62 -15.21 -23.58
CA VAL A 42 6.67 -15.43 -22.49
C VAL A 42 5.53 -16.35 -22.85
N ARG A 43 5.43 -16.79 -24.11
CA ARG A 43 4.34 -17.64 -24.60
C ARG A 43 4.24 -18.96 -23.85
N GLU A 44 5.39 -19.59 -23.60
CA GLU A 44 5.50 -20.87 -22.90
C GLU A 44 6.02 -20.72 -21.47
N ALA A 45 6.13 -19.47 -20.97
CA ALA A 45 6.50 -19.21 -19.59
C ALA A 45 5.35 -19.62 -18.65
N PRO A 46 5.66 -19.99 -17.39
CA PRO A 46 4.63 -20.33 -16.41
C PRO A 46 3.68 -19.15 -16.16
N LEU A 47 2.46 -19.46 -15.73
CA LEU A 47 1.54 -18.48 -15.19
C LEU A 47 1.99 -18.02 -13.80
N PHE A 48 1.53 -16.88 -13.35
CA PHE A 48 1.83 -16.43 -11.98
C PHE A 48 1.32 -17.45 -10.94
N ALA A 49 0.14 -18.01 -11.17
CA ALA A 49 -0.47 -19.00 -10.28
C ALA A 49 0.41 -20.24 -10.06
N ASP A 50 1.16 -20.69 -11.09
CA ASP A 50 2.05 -21.83 -11.03
C ASP A 50 3.23 -21.58 -10.07
N LEU A 51 3.67 -20.32 -9.98
CA LEU A 51 4.82 -19.90 -9.17
C LEU A 51 4.42 -19.24 -7.84
N ALA A 52 3.13 -19.09 -7.57
CA ALA A 52 2.64 -18.36 -6.40
C ALA A 52 3.18 -18.92 -5.07
N SER A 53 3.31 -20.26 -4.94
CA SER A 53 3.90 -20.91 -3.76
C SER A 53 5.36 -20.53 -3.58
N GLU A 54 6.14 -20.61 -4.65
CA GLU A 54 7.57 -20.33 -4.62
C GLU A 54 7.86 -18.86 -4.32
N ILE A 55 7.07 -17.94 -4.89
CA ILE A 55 7.13 -16.50 -4.62
C ILE A 55 6.81 -16.21 -3.14
N ASP A 56 5.78 -16.88 -2.60
CA ASP A 56 5.38 -16.73 -1.20
C ASP A 56 6.48 -17.23 -0.25
N GLU A 57 7.01 -18.41 -0.48
CA GLU A 57 8.10 -19.02 0.28
C GLU A 57 9.38 -18.18 0.22
N PHE A 58 9.76 -17.70 -0.98
CA PHE A 58 10.95 -16.88 -1.15
C PHE A 58 10.89 -15.57 -0.36
N SER A 59 9.71 -15.00 -0.21
CA SER A 59 9.48 -13.73 0.49
C SER A 59 8.99 -13.90 1.94
N GLN A 60 8.77 -15.13 2.41
CA GLN A 60 8.22 -15.41 3.74
C GLN A 60 9.16 -14.90 4.85
N GLY A 61 8.55 -14.26 5.87
CA GLY A 61 9.29 -13.71 7.02
C GLY A 61 10.20 -12.52 6.70
N ALA A 62 10.16 -11.97 5.48
CA ALA A 62 10.97 -10.85 5.06
C ALA A 62 10.14 -9.57 4.91
N TRP A 63 10.81 -8.42 4.96
CA TRP A 63 10.25 -7.14 4.51
C TRP A 63 10.34 -7.06 2.99
N LEU A 64 9.25 -6.63 2.36
CA LEU A 64 9.26 -6.32 0.94
C LEU A 64 9.83 -4.90 0.73
N VAL A 65 10.96 -4.83 0.05
CA VAL A 65 11.65 -3.56 -0.25
C VAL A 65 11.49 -3.27 -1.74
N GLY A 66 11.05 -2.06 -2.09
CA GLY A 66 10.85 -1.66 -3.48
C GLY A 66 11.05 -0.17 -3.72
N HIS A 67 11.00 0.27 -5.01
CA HIS A 67 11.23 1.65 -5.40
C HIS A 67 10.29 2.15 -6.53
N PRO A 68 9.10 2.68 -6.20
CA PRO A 68 8.39 2.65 -4.92
C PRO A 68 7.76 1.27 -4.65
N VAL A 69 7.87 0.77 -3.43
CA VAL A 69 7.42 -0.59 -3.05
C VAL A 69 5.93 -0.84 -3.27
N THR A 70 5.11 0.20 -3.20
CA THR A 70 3.65 0.08 -3.31
C THR A 70 3.19 -0.46 -4.65
N PHE A 71 3.92 -0.17 -5.74
CA PHE A 71 3.60 -0.68 -7.06
C PHE A 71 3.76 -2.21 -7.10
N ASP A 72 4.94 -2.70 -6.71
CA ASP A 72 5.26 -4.13 -6.73
C ASP A 72 4.37 -4.91 -5.77
N TYR A 73 4.15 -4.37 -4.56
CA TYR A 73 3.31 -5.01 -3.56
C TYR A 73 1.86 -5.18 -4.02
N ARG A 74 1.26 -4.14 -4.62
CA ARG A 74 -0.11 -4.23 -5.15
C ARG A 74 -0.24 -5.28 -6.24
N TYR A 75 0.74 -5.32 -7.11
CA TYR A 75 0.80 -6.32 -8.17
C TYR A 75 0.86 -7.73 -7.58
N LEU A 76 1.77 -7.97 -6.61
CA LEU A 76 1.88 -9.27 -5.92
C LEU A 76 0.59 -9.64 -5.18
N CYS A 77 -0.03 -8.69 -4.45
CA CYS A 77 -1.31 -8.94 -3.79
C CYS A 77 -2.43 -9.31 -4.76
N TYR A 78 -2.49 -8.63 -5.91
CA TYR A 78 -3.49 -8.90 -6.95
C TYR A 78 -3.32 -10.30 -7.55
N GLU A 79 -2.13 -10.63 -8.01
CA GLU A 79 -1.85 -11.93 -8.63
C GLU A 79 -1.97 -13.09 -7.62
N MET A 80 -1.51 -12.89 -6.39
CA MET A 80 -1.70 -13.88 -5.31
C MET A 80 -3.19 -14.08 -5.01
N GLY A 81 -3.98 -13.00 -5.02
CA GLY A 81 -5.43 -13.08 -4.86
C GLY A 81 -6.10 -13.89 -5.96
N LEU A 82 -5.70 -13.72 -7.22
CA LEU A 82 -6.17 -14.53 -8.34
C LEU A 82 -5.77 -16.01 -8.19
N ALA A 83 -4.61 -16.29 -7.60
CA ALA A 83 -4.16 -17.64 -7.26
C ALA A 83 -4.81 -18.21 -5.97
N GLY A 84 -5.83 -17.53 -5.40
CA GLY A 84 -6.53 -17.96 -4.18
C GLY A 84 -5.70 -17.83 -2.90
N ARG A 85 -4.66 -17.00 -2.89
CA ARG A 85 -3.73 -16.81 -1.77
C ARG A 85 -3.80 -15.40 -1.19
N THR A 86 -3.55 -15.26 0.09
CA THR A 86 -3.35 -13.96 0.74
C THR A 86 -1.86 -13.66 0.79
N TYR A 87 -1.47 -12.46 0.33
CA TYR A 87 -0.09 -12.00 0.40
C TYR A 87 0.01 -10.80 1.33
N ASN A 88 0.73 -10.95 2.44
CA ASN A 88 0.91 -9.88 3.41
C ASN A 88 2.37 -9.85 3.86
N ARG A 89 3.07 -8.75 3.56
CA ARG A 89 4.46 -8.51 3.94
C ARG A 89 4.60 -7.09 4.48
N PRO A 90 5.43 -6.86 5.50
CA PRO A 90 5.78 -5.50 5.89
C PRO A 90 6.54 -4.82 4.74
N LEU A 91 6.29 -3.52 4.54
CA LEU A 91 6.78 -2.79 3.38
C LEU A 91 7.84 -1.77 3.76
N LEU A 92 8.86 -1.62 2.92
CA LEU A 92 9.88 -0.60 3.03
C LEU A 92 10.14 0.06 1.67
N CYS A 93 9.93 1.37 1.59
CA CYS A 93 10.06 2.12 0.34
C CYS A 93 11.41 2.83 0.27
N THR A 94 12.31 2.36 -0.57
CA THR A 94 13.63 2.99 -0.76
C THR A 94 13.55 4.40 -1.31
N GLN A 95 12.51 4.74 -2.08
CA GLN A 95 12.29 6.11 -2.55
C GLN A 95 11.96 7.06 -1.39
N ALA A 96 11.13 6.63 -0.45
CA ALA A 96 10.78 7.41 0.74
C ALA A 96 11.98 7.57 1.67
N LEU A 97 12.72 6.49 1.91
CA LEU A 97 13.94 6.51 2.70
C LEU A 97 15.00 7.43 2.07
N ALA A 98 15.20 7.34 0.76
CA ALA A 98 16.17 8.21 0.07
C ALA A 98 15.78 9.69 0.16
N ARG A 99 14.49 10.04 0.10
CA ARG A 99 14.05 11.42 0.32
C ARG A 99 14.37 11.94 1.71
N HIS A 100 14.40 11.06 2.70
CA HIS A 100 14.65 11.41 4.09
C HIS A 100 16.16 11.47 4.41
N PHE A 101 16.92 10.43 4.03
CA PHE A 101 18.32 10.27 4.41
C PHE A 101 19.33 10.78 3.37
N LEU A 102 18.87 11.02 2.14
CA LEU A 102 19.67 11.56 1.03
C LEU A 102 18.90 12.73 0.40
N PRO A 103 18.67 13.84 1.15
CA PRO A 103 17.97 15.00 0.62
C PRO A 103 18.71 15.61 -0.58
N ASP A 104 18.07 16.58 -1.26
CA ASP A 104 18.66 17.41 -2.31
C ASP A 104 19.11 16.65 -3.57
N GLN A 105 18.51 15.47 -3.83
CA GLN A 105 18.76 14.76 -5.08
C GLN A 105 17.96 15.38 -6.23
N PRO A 106 18.55 15.56 -7.42
CA PRO A 106 17.85 16.13 -8.58
C PRO A 106 16.64 15.26 -9.03
N SER A 107 16.65 13.99 -8.69
CA SER A 107 15.56 13.06 -8.98
C SER A 107 15.61 11.85 -8.07
N TYR A 108 14.41 11.41 -7.63
CA TYR A 108 14.24 10.18 -6.84
C TYR A 108 13.68 9.02 -7.67
N SER A 109 13.78 9.04 -8.99
CA SER A 109 13.55 7.84 -9.79
C SER A 109 14.75 6.90 -9.68
N LEU A 110 14.50 5.57 -9.59
CA LEU A 110 15.55 4.56 -9.32
C LEU A 110 16.84 4.80 -10.13
N GLY A 111 16.73 4.87 -11.45
CA GLY A 111 17.92 4.97 -12.28
C GLY A 111 18.63 6.32 -12.23
N LYS A 112 17.91 7.44 -12.05
CA LYS A 112 18.55 8.76 -11.92
C LYS A 112 19.22 8.90 -10.57
N LEU A 113 18.54 8.44 -9.51
CA LEU A 113 19.09 8.45 -8.16
C LEU A 113 20.34 7.58 -8.05
N CYS A 114 20.30 6.36 -8.54
CA CYS A 114 21.45 5.45 -8.51
C CYS A 114 22.65 6.02 -9.29
N ARG A 115 22.43 6.60 -10.47
CA ARG A 115 23.51 7.27 -11.22
C ARG A 115 24.11 8.45 -10.45
N GLY A 116 23.26 9.28 -9.82
CA GLY A 116 23.72 10.40 -8.99
C GLY A 116 24.56 9.96 -7.79
N LEU A 117 24.31 8.76 -7.28
CA LEU A 117 25.03 8.15 -6.15
C LEU A 117 26.21 7.26 -6.58
N GLY A 118 26.54 7.22 -7.88
CA GLY A 118 27.64 6.39 -8.40
C GLY A 118 27.36 4.89 -8.39
N ILE A 119 26.08 4.47 -8.26
CA ILE A 119 25.69 3.06 -8.31
C ILE A 119 25.52 2.64 -9.79
N PRO A 120 26.23 1.60 -10.25
CA PRO A 120 26.11 1.11 -11.62
C PRO A 120 24.68 0.72 -11.97
N THR A 121 24.19 1.15 -13.13
CA THR A 121 22.81 0.93 -13.58
C THR A 121 22.68 -0.11 -14.68
N THR A 122 23.61 -1.06 -14.76
CA THR A 122 23.55 -2.19 -15.70
C THR A 122 22.37 -3.11 -15.39
N GLY A 123 21.75 -3.66 -16.43
CA GLY A 123 20.62 -4.60 -16.28
C GLY A 123 19.27 -3.93 -15.97
N ARG A 124 19.15 -2.60 -16.07
CA ARG A 124 17.88 -1.88 -15.88
C ARG A 124 16.81 -2.32 -16.88
N HIS A 125 15.57 -2.16 -16.40
CA HIS A 125 14.35 -2.55 -17.11
C HIS A 125 14.17 -4.08 -17.25
N ARG A 126 14.98 -4.86 -16.55
CA ARG A 126 14.78 -6.27 -16.27
C ARG A 126 14.52 -6.41 -14.77
N ALA A 127 13.58 -7.27 -14.41
CA ALA A 127 13.08 -7.35 -13.04
C ALA A 127 14.18 -7.63 -12.00
N LEU A 128 15.03 -8.63 -12.25
CA LEU A 128 16.15 -8.91 -11.35
C LEU A 128 17.19 -7.78 -11.35
N GLY A 129 17.44 -7.15 -12.50
CA GLY A 129 18.35 -6.00 -12.60
C GLY A 129 17.88 -4.82 -11.75
N ASP A 130 16.60 -4.48 -11.81
CA ASP A 130 16.02 -3.41 -10.99
C ASP A 130 15.95 -3.81 -9.49
N ALA A 131 15.75 -5.09 -9.15
CA ALA A 131 15.81 -5.60 -7.78
C ALA A 131 17.23 -5.51 -7.19
N LEU A 132 18.26 -5.87 -7.95
CA LEU A 132 19.68 -5.72 -7.56
C LEU A 132 20.05 -4.24 -7.37
N LEU A 133 19.59 -3.38 -8.27
CA LEU A 133 19.81 -1.94 -8.17
C LEU A 133 19.11 -1.34 -6.94
N THR A 134 17.89 -1.78 -6.66
CA THR A 134 17.15 -1.39 -5.44
C THR A 134 17.85 -1.86 -4.18
N THR A 135 18.45 -3.06 -4.20
CA THR A 135 19.26 -3.60 -3.10
C THR A 135 20.50 -2.75 -2.85
N ALA A 136 21.24 -2.36 -3.89
CA ALA A 136 22.39 -1.50 -3.77
C ALA A 136 22.02 -0.10 -3.24
N LEU A 137 20.92 0.49 -3.75
CA LEU A 137 20.39 1.74 -3.26
C LEU A 137 19.96 1.63 -1.78
N PHE A 138 19.29 0.56 -1.40
CA PHE A 138 18.89 0.33 -0.01
C PHE A 138 20.08 0.33 0.93
N ARG A 139 21.14 -0.40 0.59
CA ARG A 139 22.40 -0.41 1.37
C ARG A 139 23.00 1.00 1.50
N ARG A 140 23.03 1.74 0.41
CA ARG A 140 23.56 3.12 0.40
C ARG A 140 22.74 4.07 1.28
N VAL A 141 21.41 3.93 1.28
CA VAL A 141 20.51 4.69 2.15
C VAL A 141 20.71 4.32 3.62
N MET A 142 20.88 3.03 3.93
CA MET A 142 21.13 2.57 5.30
C MET A 142 22.48 3.05 5.84
N GLU A 143 23.52 3.14 4.99
CA GLU A 143 24.80 3.75 5.33
C GLU A 143 24.65 5.24 5.66
N ALA A 144 23.92 5.98 4.83
CA ALA A 144 23.66 7.42 5.04
C ALA A 144 22.84 7.69 6.31
N ALA A 145 21.95 6.78 6.67
CA ALA A 145 21.19 6.84 7.89
C ALA A 145 22.04 6.62 9.16
N GLN A 146 23.34 6.29 9.02
CA GLN A 146 24.25 5.97 10.12
C GLN A 146 23.72 4.90 11.08
N LEU A 147 22.81 4.06 10.58
CA LEU A 147 22.26 2.97 11.36
C LEU A 147 23.35 1.91 11.51
N PRO A 148 23.81 1.59 12.73
CA PRO A 148 24.86 0.61 12.93
C PRO A 148 24.41 -0.76 12.38
N LYS A 149 25.38 -1.58 11.96
CA LYS A 149 25.14 -2.96 11.46
C LYS A 149 24.34 -3.87 12.43
N VAL A 150 24.13 -3.39 13.66
CA VAL A 150 23.28 -3.99 14.70
C VAL A 150 21.81 -4.14 14.28
N TRP A 151 21.36 -3.47 13.23
CA TRP A 151 19.97 -3.60 12.77
C TRP A 151 19.64 -4.98 12.19
N ALA A 152 20.60 -5.67 11.62
CA ALA A 152 20.42 -7.09 11.28
C ALA A 152 20.14 -7.93 12.54
N PHE A 153 20.75 -7.58 13.67
CA PHE A 153 20.59 -8.27 14.94
C PHE A 153 19.31 -7.88 15.68
N LEU A 154 18.94 -6.59 15.71
CA LEU A 154 17.68 -6.12 16.30
C LEU A 154 16.45 -6.59 15.50
N PHE A 155 16.58 -6.70 14.19
CA PHE A 155 15.54 -7.26 13.33
C PHE A 155 15.32 -8.76 13.62
N CYS A 156 16.39 -9.50 13.88
CA CYS A 156 16.32 -10.91 14.29
C CYS A 156 15.74 -11.05 15.72
N CYS A 157 16.06 -10.14 16.64
CA CYS A 157 15.57 -10.18 18.01
C CYS A 157 14.09 -9.78 18.15
N LEU A 158 13.58 -8.88 17.28
CA LEU A 158 12.14 -8.57 17.23
C LEU A 158 11.31 -9.74 16.65
N LEU A 159 11.90 -10.56 15.81
CA LEU A 159 11.25 -11.77 15.29
C LEU A 159 11.37 -12.95 16.26
N ALA A 160 12.40 -12.99 17.09
CA ALA A 160 12.56 -14.02 18.14
C ALA A 160 11.67 -13.81 19.37
N SER A 161 11.10 -12.61 19.55
CA SER A 161 10.15 -12.32 20.62
C SER A 161 8.69 -12.62 20.28
N CYS A 162 8.40 -13.10 19.06
CA CYS A 162 7.12 -13.69 18.72
C CYS A 162 7.14 -15.22 18.90
N SER A 163 7.57 -15.69 20.06
CA SER A 163 7.14 -17.00 20.54
C SER A 163 5.64 -16.89 20.82
N GLU A 164 4.87 -17.78 20.19
CA GLU A 164 3.42 -17.91 20.40
C GLU A 164 3.08 -17.80 21.90
N PRO A 165 2.13 -16.96 22.29
CA PRO A 165 1.55 -17.09 23.59
C PRO A 165 0.80 -18.42 23.61
N GLN A 166 1.32 -19.38 24.38
CA GLN A 166 0.59 -20.60 24.71
C GLN A 166 -0.80 -20.20 25.22
N ARG A 167 -1.84 -20.70 24.56
CA ARG A 167 -3.22 -20.60 25.03
C ARG A 167 -3.28 -21.07 26.48
N PRO A 168 -3.69 -20.28 27.45
CA PRO A 168 -4.10 -20.82 28.72
C PRO A 168 -5.42 -21.54 28.53
N THR A 169 -5.37 -22.86 28.64
CA THR A 169 -6.53 -23.68 28.89
C THR A 169 -6.98 -23.40 30.32
N ARG A 170 -7.97 -22.57 30.50
CA ARG A 170 -8.92 -22.66 31.62
C ARG A 170 -10.01 -21.60 31.50
N ALA A 171 -11.21 -22.03 31.27
CA ALA A 171 -12.37 -21.23 31.61
C ALA A 171 -12.44 -21.09 33.13
N PRO A 172 -12.80 -19.94 33.62
CA PRO A 172 -13.81 -19.82 34.66
C PRO A 172 -14.98 -18.98 34.16
N SER A 173 -16.15 -19.54 34.41
CA SER A 173 -17.41 -18.82 34.54
C SER A 173 -17.22 -17.66 35.54
N ASP A 174 -17.40 -16.44 35.06
CA ASP A 174 -17.89 -15.37 35.93
C ASP A 174 -18.64 -14.34 35.08
N SER A 175 -19.93 -14.41 35.22
CA SER A 175 -20.92 -13.41 34.94
C SER A 175 -20.70 -12.19 35.82
N VAL A 176 -19.89 -11.24 35.42
CA VAL A 176 -19.93 -9.85 35.89
C VAL A 176 -19.07 -9.00 34.97
N GLN A 177 -19.68 -8.19 34.15
CA GLN A 177 -19.26 -6.92 33.58
C GLN A 177 -19.72 -6.68 32.14
N GLU A 178 -20.91 -7.12 31.79
CA GLU A 178 -21.57 -6.63 30.55
C GLU A 178 -22.19 -5.22 30.68
N SER A 179 -22.07 -4.57 31.82
CA SER A 179 -22.78 -3.31 32.11
C SER A 179 -21.92 -2.02 32.01
N ARG A 180 -20.76 -2.04 31.39
CA ARG A 180 -19.94 -0.81 31.19
C ARG A 180 -19.52 -0.52 29.73
N LEU A 181 -20.06 -1.20 28.75
CA LEU A 181 -19.81 -0.91 27.32
C LEU A 181 -20.96 -0.15 26.63
N SER A 182 -21.99 0.27 27.35
CA SER A 182 -23.15 0.99 26.82
C SER A 182 -22.99 2.53 26.75
N GLY A 183 -21.77 3.06 26.73
CA GLY A 183 -21.54 4.50 26.87
C GLY A 183 -20.96 5.26 25.68
N PHE A 184 -20.60 4.62 24.56
CA PHE A 184 -20.10 5.30 23.36
C PHE A 184 -20.66 4.67 22.09
N VAL A 185 -21.96 4.84 21.87
CA VAL A 185 -22.48 4.77 20.51
C VAL A 185 -22.07 6.06 19.82
N GLN A 186 -20.92 6.04 19.19
CA GLN A 186 -20.45 7.16 18.40
C GLN A 186 -21.40 7.29 17.20
N LYS A 187 -22.15 8.41 17.17
CA LYS A 187 -23.08 8.67 16.09
C LYS A 187 -22.29 8.71 14.77
N ALA A 188 -22.77 7.96 13.76
CA ALA A 188 -22.14 7.98 12.45
C ALA A 188 -22.08 9.41 11.90
N PRO A 189 -21.03 9.79 11.15
CA PRO A 189 -20.97 11.08 10.51
C PRO A 189 -22.19 11.25 9.59
N GLU A 190 -23.01 12.24 9.84
CA GLU A 190 -24.20 12.56 9.04
C GLU A 190 -23.96 13.79 8.20
N GLY A 191 -24.48 13.81 6.97
CA GLY A 191 -24.38 14.95 6.07
C GLY A 191 -23.30 14.79 4.99
N SER A 192 -22.96 15.92 4.37
CA SER A 192 -21.94 16.01 3.33
C SER A 192 -20.65 16.57 3.91
N TYR A 193 -19.53 15.98 3.53
CA TYR A 193 -18.20 16.35 4.02
C TYR A 193 -17.27 16.68 2.86
N ARG A 194 -16.60 17.81 2.95
CA ARG A 194 -15.63 18.24 1.94
C ARG A 194 -14.25 17.70 2.18
N LEU A 195 -13.78 16.84 1.29
CA LEU A 195 -12.41 16.36 1.23
C LEU A 195 -11.52 17.44 0.59
N LYS A 196 -10.43 17.78 1.27
CA LYS A 196 -9.44 18.74 0.77
C LYS A 196 -8.07 18.10 0.59
N ASP A 197 -7.30 18.57 -0.41
CA ASP A 197 -5.90 18.17 -0.56
C ASP A 197 -5.08 18.67 0.64
N SER A 198 -4.34 17.78 1.26
CA SER A 198 -3.51 18.08 2.44
C SER A 198 -2.31 18.99 2.17
N ARG A 199 -1.98 19.26 0.90
CA ARG A 199 -0.81 20.07 0.49
C ARG A 199 -1.16 21.56 0.32
N ASP A 200 -2.28 21.85 -0.30
CA ASP A 200 -2.67 23.19 -0.71
C ASP A 200 -4.07 23.59 -0.22
N ASN A 201 -4.70 22.72 0.57
CA ASN A 201 -6.06 22.90 1.11
C ASN A 201 -7.16 23.08 0.04
N ARG A 202 -6.85 22.72 -1.22
CA ARG A 202 -7.79 22.80 -2.34
C ARG A 202 -8.92 21.80 -2.16
N PRO A 203 -10.17 22.20 -2.41
CA PRO A 203 -11.30 21.27 -2.35
C PRO A 203 -11.20 20.23 -3.46
N LEU A 204 -11.37 18.94 -3.12
CA LEU A 204 -11.32 17.84 -4.07
C LEU A 204 -12.71 17.33 -4.38
N LEU A 205 -13.40 16.81 -3.39
CA LEU A 205 -14.67 16.08 -3.53
C LEU A 205 -15.54 16.32 -2.31
N ASP A 206 -16.84 16.30 -2.48
CA ASP A 206 -17.76 16.17 -1.37
C ASP A 206 -18.16 14.70 -1.21
N LEU A 207 -18.10 14.21 0.02
CA LEU A 207 -18.37 12.80 0.37
C LEU A 207 -19.60 12.72 1.26
N LYS A 208 -20.41 11.70 1.05
CA LYS A 208 -21.52 11.34 1.93
C LYS A 208 -21.24 10.00 2.61
N PHE A 209 -21.32 9.99 3.93
CA PHE A 209 -21.19 8.77 4.71
C PHE A 209 -22.50 7.98 4.72
N VAL A 210 -22.38 6.69 4.66
CA VAL A 210 -23.50 5.72 4.74
C VAL A 210 -23.07 4.58 5.65
N MET A 211 -23.89 4.29 6.64
CA MET A 211 -23.73 3.13 7.52
C MET A 211 -24.73 2.05 7.09
N ASP A 212 -24.25 0.84 6.93
CA ASP A 212 -25.13 -0.28 6.61
C ASP A 212 -25.80 -0.88 7.87
N SER A 213 -26.68 -1.86 7.67
CA SER A 213 -27.39 -2.53 8.76
C SER A 213 -26.51 -3.32 9.71
N THR A 214 -25.24 -3.56 9.35
CA THR A 214 -24.26 -4.27 10.19
C THR A 214 -23.35 -3.32 10.95
N GLY A 215 -23.54 -1.99 10.80
CA GLY A 215 -22.72 -0.96 11.45
C GLY A 215 -21.41 -0.65 10.70
N VAL A 216 -21.24 -1.13 9.47
CA VAL A 216 -20.09 -0.82 8.64
C VAL A 216 -20.31 0.53 7.96
N LEU A 217 -19.34 1.44 8.12
CA LEU A 217 -19.36 2.78 7.56
C LEU A 217 -18.60 2.82 6.23
N SER A 218 -19.21 3.46 5.25
CA SER A 218 -18.61 3.76 3.94
C SER A 218 -18.83 5.22 3.57
N ALA A 219 -18.02 5.78 2.65
CA ALA A 219 -18.27 7.11 2.12
C ALA A 219 -18.17 7.13 0.59
N PHE A 220 -19.10 7.84 -0.02
CA PHE A 220 -19.29 7.93 -1.47
C PHE A 220 -19.11 9.37 -1.95
N VAL A 221 -18.59 9.54 -3.16
CA VAL A 221 -18.54 10.85 -3.83
C VAL A 221 -19.94 11.33 -4.09
N SER A 222 -20.33 12.45 -3.49
CA SER A 222 -21.69 13.01 -3.59
C SER A 222 -21.76 14.27 -4.46
N ALA A 223 -20.67 15.04 -4.55
CA ALA A 223 -20.63 16.25 -5.37
C ALA A 223 -19.17 16.68 -5.67
N PHE A 224 -19.04 17.65 -6.56
CA PHE A 224 -17.78 18.32 -6.89
C PHE A 224 -17.88 19.81 -6.50
N PRO A 225 -17.13 20.22 -5.47
CA PRO A 225 -17.15 21.61 -5.02
C PRO A 225 -16.50 22.56 -6.04
N ALA A 226 -16.83 23.84 -5.98
CA ALA A 226 -16.17 24.86 -6.77
C ALA A 226 -14.65 24.86 -6.51
N GLY A 227 -13.84 24.87 -7.58
CA GLY A 227 -12.38 24.75 -7.51
C GLY A 227 -11.85 23.32 -7.42
N SER A 228 -12.72 22.31 -7.47
CA SER A 228 -12.33 20.91 -7.64
C SER A 228 -11.65 20.70 -9.00
N PRO A 229 -10.62 19.84 -9.08
CA PRO A 229 -10.09 19.40 -10.36
C PRO A 229 -11.02 18.42 -11.11
N TYR A 230 -12.08 17.92 -10.46
CA TYR A 230 -13.04 16.96 -10.99
C TYR A 230 -14.36 17.66 -11.37
N GLN A 231 -15.06 17.03 -12.32
CA GLN A 231 -16.35 17.51 -12.85
C GLN A 231 -17.37 16.35 -12.88
N MET A 232 -18.64 16.69 -13.14
CA MET A 232 -19.72 15.68 -13.23
C MET A 232 -19.49 14.60 -14.31
N SER A 233 -18.69 14.90 -15.33
CA SER A 233 -18.28 13.96 -16.39
C SER A 233 -17.01 13.18 -16.04
N SER A 234 -16.32 13.52 -14.96
CA SER A 234 -15.06 12.85 -14.60
C SER A 234 -15.28 11.36 -14.36
N LEU A 235 -14.41 10.56 -14.98
CA LEU A 235 -14.32 9.14 -14.73
C LEU A 235 -13.32 8.87 -13.61
N CYS A 236 -13.41 7.70 -13.00
CA CYS A 236 -12.45 7.30 -11.97
C CYS A 236 -11.17 6.77 -12.60
N ASP A 237 -10.31 7.66 -13.08
CA ASP A 237 -9.03 7.31 -13.71
C ASP A 237 -7.99 6.82 -12.67
N PHE A 238 -8.20 7.15 -11.39
CA PHE A 238 -7.38 6.71 -10.28
C PHE A 238 -7.87 5.41 -9.62
N CYS A 239 -9.05 4.91 -10.03
CA CYS A 239 -9.48 3.57 -9.65
C CYS A 239 -8.62 2.54 -10.39
N SER A 240 -8.14 1.51 -9.71
CA SER A 240 -7.31 0.48 -10.35
C SER A 240 -8.07 -0.20 -11.50
N GLU A 241 -7.40 -0.45 -12.62
CA GLU A 241 -7.93 -1.26 -13.72
C GLU A 241 -8.41 -2.62 -13.18
N GLY A 242 -9.57 -3.06 -13.60
CA GLY A 242 -10.18 -4.29 -13.12
C GLY A 242 -10.98 -4.18 -11.81
N THR A 243 -11.02 -3.00 -11.16
CA THR A 243 -11.93 -2.76 -10.03
C THR A 243 -13.29 -2.23 -10.51
N GLU A 244 -14.34 -2.45 -9.72
CA GLU A 244 -15.71 -2.01 -10.03
C GLU A 244 -15.86 -0.51 -10.32
N GLY A 245 -14.86 0.31 -10.04
CA GLY A 245 -14.90 1.75 -10.24
C GLY A 245 -14.09 2.28 -11.42
N HIS A 246 -13.18 1.49 -12.00
CA HIS A 246 -12.29 1.98 -13.05
C HIS A 246 -13.06 2.36 -14.33
N GLY A 247 -12.79 3.57 -14.84
CA GLY A 247 -13.47 4.09 -16.03
C GLY A 247 -14.96 4.41 -15.85
N GLN A 248 -15.53 4.21 -14.66
CA GLN A 248 -16.90 4.62 -14.33
C GLN A 248 -16.95 6.07 -13.84
N LYS A 249 -18.16 6.65 -13.86
CA LYS A 249 -18.35 8.01 -13.33
C LYS A 249 -17.86 8.10 -11.90
N LEU A 250 -17.06 9.11 -11.61
CA LEU A 250 -16.51 9.36 -10.27
C LEU A 250 -17.61 9.68 -9.24
N LEU A 251 -18.69 10.34 -9.68
CA LEU A 251 -19.85 10.58 -8.84
C LEU A 251 -20.51 9.25 -8.44
N GLY A 252 -20.70 9.05 -7.15
CA GLY A 252 -21.25 7.81 -6.58
C GLY A 252 -20.16 6.76 -6.25
N GLN A 253 -18.91 6.98 -6.62
CA GLN A 253 -17.84 6.04 -6.27
C GLN A 253 -17.57 6.01 -4.76
N ARG A 254 -17.30 4.80 -4.25
CA ARG A 254 -17.01 4.55 -2.85
C ARG A 254 -15.52 4.73 -2.58
N LEU A 255 -15.15 5.84 -1.96
CA LEU A 255 -13.75 6.14 -1.62
C LEU A 255 -13.32 5.61 -0.25
N LEU A 256 -14.24 5.56 0.72
CA LEU A 256 -14.03 4.92 2.01
C LEU A 256 -14.93 3.70 2.12
N ARG A 257 -14.39 2.58 2.60
CA ARG A 257 -15.11 1.31 2.71
C ARG A 257 -14.66 0.51 3.93
N ASP A 258 -15.56 -0.35 4.41
CA ASP A 258 -15.30 -1.40 5.40
C ASP A 258 -14.85 -0.89 6.78
N LEU A 259 -15.20 0.36 7.13
CA LEU A 259 -14.89 0.97 8.41
C LEU A 259 -15.83 0.42 9.50
N ARG A 260 -15.27 -0.09 10.59
CA ARG A 260 -16.00 -0.64 11.72
C ARG A 260 -15.92 0.25 12.95
N PRO A 261 -16.93 0.26 13.82
CA PRO A 261 -16.85 1.03 15.06
C PRO A 261 -15.63 0.65 15.90
N GLY A 262 -14.92 1.64 16.42
CA GLY A 262 -13.76 1.52 17.29
C GLY A 262 -13.83 2.48 18.47
N ARG A 263 -12.80 2.47 19.34
CA ARG A 263 -12.79 3.30 20.56
C ARG A 263 -12.77 4.82 20.32
N ARG A 264 -12.23 5.28 19.18
CA ARG A 264 -12.05 6.70 18.86
C ARG A 264 -12.69 7.12 17.54
N GLY A 265 -13.54 6.27 16.94
CA GLY A 265 -14.15 6.51 15.64
C GLY A 265 -14.39 5.21 14.92
N TRP A 266 -14.22 5.21 13.63
CA TRP A 266 -14.34 4.03 12.78
C TRP A 266 -12.95 3.60 12.31
N VAL A 267 -12.66 2.30 12.37
CA VAL A 267 -11.32 1.76 12.17
C VAL A 267 -11.28 0.62 11.16
N GLY A 268 -10.08 0.37 10.62
CA GLY A 268 -9.78 -0.81 9.82
C GLY A 268 -10.38 -0.82 8.42
N GLY A 269 -10.82 0.34 7.95
CA GLY A 269 -11.33 0.48 6.59
C GLY A 269 -10.24 0.77 5.56
N ASN A 270 -10.68 1.01 4.33
CA ASN A 270 -9.84 1.34 3.21
C ASN A 270 -10.24 2.70 2.63
N PHE A 271 -9.27 3.53 2.30
CA PHE A 271 -9.45 4.81 1.62
C PHE A 271 -8.74 4.81 0.27
N LEU A 272 -9.48 5.04 -0.79
CA LEU A 272 -8.94 5.31 -2.12
C LEU A 272 -8.60 6.80 -2.23
N ASP A 273 -7.30 7.13 -2.22
CA ASP A 273 -6.80 8.50 -2.31
C ASP A 273 -7.02 9.05 -3.74
N PRO A 274 -7.91 10.02 -3.94
CA PRO A 274 -8.21 10.52 -5.29
C PRO A 274 -7.06 11.32 -5.92
N VAL A 275 -6.08 11.75 -5.12
CA VAL A 275 -4.92 12.51 -5.63
C VAL A 275 -3.81 11.59 -6.12
N ARG A 276 -3.66 10.41 -5.49
CA ARG A 276 -2.54 9.49 -5.76
C ARG A 276 -2.97 8.18 -6.40
N GLY A 277 -4.27 7.89 -6.44
CA GLY A 277 -4.80 6.62 -6.96
C GLY A 277 -4.44 5.40 -6.12
N TYR A 278 -4.02 5.58 -4.87
CA TYR A 278 -3.67 4.48 -3.99
C TYR A 278 -4.75 4.22 -2.96
N THR A 279 -4.92 2.94 -2.61
CA THR A 279 -5.76 2.55 -1.49
C THR A 279 -4.89 2.37 -0.24
N TYR A 280 -5.30 3.01 0.85
CA TYR A 280 -4.62 2.96 2.14
C TYR A 280 -5.55 2.37 3.20
N LEU A 281 -4.98 1.68 4.20
CA LEU A 281 -5.70 1.42 5.44
C LEU A 281 -6.03 2.75 6.10
N ALA A 282 -7.28 2.93 6.49
CA ALA A 282 -7.77 4.18 7.02
C ALA A 282 -8.63 3.97 8.26
N ASP A 283 -8.51 4.91 9.18
CA ASP A 283 -9.44 5.13 10.27
C ASP A 283 -10.15 6.47 10.05
N VAL A 284 -11.36 6.62 10.58
CA VAL A 284 -12.09 7.89 10.59
C VAL A 284 -12.28 8.30 12.03
N GLU A 285 -11.68 9.43 12.41
CA GLU A 285 -11.71 9.95 13.76
C GLU A 285 -12.50 11.28 13.78
N PRO A 286 -13.45 11.48 14.72
CA PRO A 286 -14.10 12.77 14.92
C PRO A 286 -13.08 13.84 15.31
N VAL A 287 -13.26 15.04 14.79
CA VAL A 287 -12.46 16.22 15.11
C VAL A 287 -13.39 17.36 15.50
N GLY A 288 -13.44 17.65 16.80
CA GLY A 288 -14.43 18.60 17.32
C GLY A 288 -15.86 18.04 17.25
N GLU A 289 -16.83 18.93 17.02
CA GLU A 289 -18.26 18.57 17.07
C GLU A 289 -18.82 18.09 15.72
N ARG A 290 -18.22 18.52 14.60
CA ARG A 290 -18.80 18.36 13.27
C ARG A 290 -17.85 17.76 12.24
N ASP A 291 -16.56 17.98 12.38
CA ASP A 291 -15.58 17.56 11.39
C ASP A 291 -15.04 16.14 11.70
N VAL A 292 -14.52 15.50 10.69
CA VAL A 292 -13.85 14.20 10.84
C VAL A 292 -12.50 14.22 10.13
N ALA A 293 -11.55 13.44 10.62
CA ALA A 293 -10.28 13.18 9.95
C ALA A 293 -10.24 11.75 9.40
N VAL A 294 -9.86 11.60 8.15
CA VAL A 294 -9.46 10.31 7.60
C VAL A 294 -7.98 10.14 7.90
N VAL A 295 -7.65 9.26 8.81
CA VAL A 295 -6.28 8.99 9.23
C VAL A 295 -5.76 7.79 8.48
N LEU A 296 -4.84 8.02 7.55
CA LEU A 296 -4.21 6.96 6.77
C LEU A 296 -3.05 6.35 7.54
N ARG A 297 -2.94 5.05 7.50
CA ARG A 297 -1.79 4.31 8.02
C ARG A 297 -0.84 3.99 6.87
N ILE A 298 0.33 4.64 6.87
CA ILE A 298 1.36 4.48 5.85
C ILE A 298 2.64 4.01 6.55
N GLY A 299 2.78 2.71 6.76
CA GLY A 299 3.84 2.16 7.60
C GLY A 299 3.73 2.67 9.05
N SER A 300 4.80 3.23 9.60
CA SER A 300 4.81 3.87 10.93
C SER A 300 4.28 5.31 10.91
N GLN A 301 4.03 5.90 9.76
CA GLN A 301 3.54 7.27 9.62
C GLN A 301 2.02 7.31 9.56
N ARG A 302 1.45 8.33 10.21
CA ARG A 302 0.04 8.69 10.09
C ARG A 302 -0.06 9.93 9.20
N ARG A 303 -0.93 9.88 8.20
CA ARG A 303 -1.31 11.05 7.38
C ARG A 303 -2.80 11.25 7.55
N SER A 304 -3.23 12.50 7.71
CA SER A 304 -4.65 12.81 7.86
C SER A 304 -5.15 13.67 6.72
N TYR A 305 -6.34 13.34 6.20
CA TYR A 305 -7.16 14.23 5.40
C TYR A 305 -8.28 14.78 6.27
N TRP A 306 -8.50 16.08 6.16
CA TRP A 306 -9.59 16.74 6.87
C TRP A 306 -10.85 16.69 6.04
N LEU A 307 -11.93 16.24 6.64
CA LEU A 307 -13.26 16.24 6.09
C LEU A 307 -14.08 17.26 6.88
N ILE A 308 -14.41 18.37 6.23
CA ILE A 308 -15.12 19.48 6.84
C ILE A 308 -16.60 19.32 6.48
N GLN A 309 -17.46 19.29 7.49
CA GLN A 309 -18.92 19.20 7.31
C GLN A 309 -19.42 20.46 6.56
N GLN A 310 -20.31 20.23 5.58
CA GLN A 310 -20.89 21.28 4.74
C GLN A 310 -22.30 21.68 5.21
#